data_31e6cc59498c875b4ad57878a24474f2
#
_entry.id   31e6cc59498c875b4ad57878a24474f2
#
_cell.length_a   1.000
_cell.length_b   1.000
_cell.length_c   1.000
_cell.angle_alpha   90.00
_cell.angle_beta   90.00
_cell.angle_gamma   90.00
#
_symmetry.space_group_name_H-M   'P 1'
#
loop_
_entity.id
_entity.type
_entity.pdbx_description
1 polymer ?
#
loop_
_entity_poly.entity_id
_entity_poly.type
_entity_poly.pdbx_seq_one_letter_code
_entity_poly.pdbx_strand_id
1 'polypeptide(L)'
;AVAGPASSPPPQVTETEAAGTGGGGSGDGSGGGSGGGSEPKKKRAPTAATAVRQLAASDPGGRHICYRAFVTGKGWTAPECDGDTAGTVGQARSLKALNIAVSGVNGTASAAFVHNPDSTNGQGTYGGKPWSSAKDGFDNYFGSSKPGAPDLLGFTINVDEGGRGVCQSVHQKDRGWQNLACDKPGEGENYIFGGTLDNGIWLEAVKFTV
;
A
#
# COMPACT_ATOMS: atom_id res chain seq x y z
N ALA A 1 -6.07 23.96 32.67
CA ALA A 1 -5.86 22.55 32.33
C ALA A 1 -7.19 21.97 31.85
N VAL A 2 -7.32 21.71 30.56
CA VAL A 2 -8.48 21.02 29.97
C VAL A 2 -7.95 19.70 29.43
N ALA A 3 -8.43 18.60 30.01
CA ALA A 3 -8.09 17.25 29.59
C ALA A 3 -8.76 16.96 28.23
N GLY A 4 -7.98 16.56 27.23
CA GLY A 4 -8.46 16.07 25.95
C GLY A 4 -9.00 14.64 26.08
N PRO A 5 -9.93 14.22 25.20
CA PRO A 5 -10.54 12.90 25.27
C PRO A 5 -9.52 11.81 24.92
N ALA A 6 -9.51 10.75 25.76
CA ALA A 6 -8.71 9.56 25.56
C ALA A 6 -9.15 8.80 24.28
N SER A 7 -8.20 8.56 23.39
CA SER A 7 -8.42 7.74 22.19
C SER A 7 -8.50 6.26 22.59
N SER A 8 -9.65 5.65 22.29
CA SER A 8 -9.85 4.21 22.45
C SER A 8 -9.07 3.42 21.37
N PRO A 9 -8.48 2.27 21.70
CA PRO A 9 -7.80 1.44 20.71
C PRO A 9 -8.79 0.85 19.70
N PRO A 10 -8.37 0.63 18.44
CA PRO A 10 -9.25 0.08 17.40
C PRO A 10 -9.62 -1.37 17.67
N PRO A 11 -10.81 -1.83 17.24
CA PRO A 11 -11.25 -3.21 17.42
C PRO A 11 -10.39 -4.17 16.57
N GLN A 12 -9.92 -5.23 17.20
CA GLN A 12 -9.25 -6.33 16.52
C GLN A 12 -10.26 -7.12 15.67
N VAL A 13 -9.97 -7.25 14.37
CA VAL A 13 -10.75 -8.06 13.45
C VAL A 13 -10.18 -9.48 13.50
N THR A 14 -10.93 -10.40 14.07
CA THR A 14 -10.66 -11.85 14.00
C THR A 14 -11.00 -12.35 12.61
N GLU A 15 -9.99 -12.79 11.84
CA GLU A 15 -10.21 -13.56 10.62
C GLU A 15 -10.74 -14.94 10.97
N THR A 16 -11.92 -15.27 10.45
CA THR A 16 -12.46 -16.63 10.49
C THR A 16 -11.93 -17.39 9.28
N GLU A 17 -10.99 -18.30 9.51
CA GLU A 17 -10.57 -19.30 8.52
C GLU A 17 -11.72 -20.23 8.20
N ALA A 18 -12.14 -20.30 6.94
CA ALA A 18 -13.03 -21.33 6.45
C ALA A 18 -12.22 -22.59 6.10
N ALA A 19 -12.26 -23.57 6.99
CA ALA A 19 -11.74 -24.90 6.75
C ALA A 19 -12.63 -25.65 5.74
N GLY A 20 -12.09 -25.94 4.56
CA GLY A 20 -12.70 -26.81 3.57
C GLY A 20 -12.39 -28.28 3.90
N THR A 21 -13.39 -29.00 4.36
CA THR A 21 -13.36 -30.45 4.56
C THR A 21 -13.37 -31.19 3.23
N GLY A 22 -12.37 -32.07 3.03
CA GLY A 22 -12.32 -33.03 1.96
C GLY A 22 -13.36 -34.16 2.14
N GLY A 23 -14.03 -34.49 1.05
CA GLY A 23 -14.87 -35.68 0.92
C GLY A 23 -14.40 -36.46 -0.31
N GLY A 24 -13.90 -37.67 -0.07
CA GLY A 24 -13.52 -38.60 -1.11
C GLY A 24 -14.76 -39.26 -1.75
N GLY A 25 -14.66 -39.60 -3.01
CA GLY A 25 -15.63 -40.38 -3.75
C GLY A 25 -14.98 -40.96 -4.99
N SER A 26 -14.71 -42.27 -4.94
CA SER A 26 -14.28 -43.07 -6.09
C SER A 26 -15.43 -43.26 -7.08
N GLY A 27 -15.14 -43.16 -8.41
CA GLY A 27 -16.07 -43.52 -9.44
C GLY A 27 -15.35 -43.65 -10.77
N ASP A 28 -15.13 -44.88 -11.24
CA ASP A 28 -14.69 -45.25 -12.57
C ASP A 28 -15.66 -44.76 -13.67
N GLY A 29 -15.13 -44.33 -14.81
CA GLY A 29 -15.92 -44.05 -16.01
C GLY A 29 -15.08 -43.59 -17.17
N SER A 30 -14.74 -44.51 -18.08
CA SER A 30 -14.10 -44.29 -19.38
C SER A 30 -14.89 -43.33 -20.25
N GLY A 31 -14.19 -42.54 -21.07
CA GLY A 31 -14.68 -42.09 -22.35
C GLY A 31 -14.31 -40.67 -22.78
N GLY A 32 -13.52 -40.59 -23.86
CA GLY A 32 -13.71 -39.53 -24.85
C GLY A 32 -12.85 -38.26 -24.69
N GLY A 33 -11.82 -38.17 -25.52
CA GLY A 33 -10.96 -36.97 -25.66
C GLY A 33 -11.74 -35.74 -26.15
N SER A 34 -11.34 -34.61 -25.59
CA SER A 34 -11.47 -33.30 -26.20
C SER A 34 -10.32 -32.47 -25.72
N GLY A 35 -9.46 -32.08 -26.65
CA GLY A 35 -8.34 -31.19 -26.38
C GLY A 35 -8.82 -29.83 -25.88
N GLY A 36 -8.86 -29.67 -24.58
CA GLY A 36 -9.01 -28.39 -23.93
C GLY A 36 -7.65 -27.69 -23.90
N GLY A 37 -7.40 -26.77 -24.82
CA GLY A 37 -6.27 -25.88 -24.80
C GLY A 37 -6.33 -25.09 -23.52
N SER A 38 -5.43 -25.41 -22.55
CA SER A 38 -5.22 -24.62 -21.37
C SER A 38 -4.67 -23.26 -21.83
N GLU A 39 -5.51 -22.23 -21.84
CA GLU A 39 -5.04 -20.86 -21.97
C GLU A 39 -3.94 -20.63 -20.95
N PRO A 40 -2.76 -20.08 -21.37
CA PRO A 40 -1.69 -19.79 -20.43
C PRO A 40 -2.23 -18.82 -19.39
N LYS A 41 -2.37 -19.27 -18.14
CA LYS A 41 -2.72 -18.40 -17.01
C LYS A 41 -1.76 -17.22 -17.03
N LYS A 42 -2.23 -16.04 -17.38
CA LYS A 42 -1.48 -14.79 -17.39
C LYS A 42 -0.77 -14.68 -16.05
N LYS A 43 0.56 -14.79 -16.05
CA LYS A 43 1.38 -14.74 -14.85
C LYS A 43 1.06 -13.42 -14.13
N ARG A 44 0.48 -13.50 -12.95
CA ARG A 44 0.10 -12.30 -12.18
C ARG A 44 1.37 -11.51 -11.90
N ALA A 45 1.37 -10.21 -12.15
CA ALA A 45 2.51 -9.35 -11.81
C ALA A 45 2.84 -9.47 -10.32
N PRO A 46 4.12 -9.49 -9.94
CA PRO A 46 4.52 -9.59 -8.54
C PRO A 46 3.93 -8.44 -7.73
N THR A 47 3.59 -8.72 -6.46
CA THR A 47 3.12 -7.72 -5.50
C THR A 47 4.27 -7.23 -4.63
N ALA A 48 4.05 -6.17 -3.85
CA ALA A 48 5.01 -5.69 -2.87
C ALA A 48 5.41 -6.80 -1.88
N ALA A 49 4.45 -7.61 -1.40
CA ALA A 49 4.73 -8.74 -0.53
C ALA A 49 5.59 -9.82 -1.18
N THR A 50 5.42 -10.05 -2.49
CA THR A 50 6.30 -10.98 -3.21
C THR A 50 7.74 -10.48 -3.24
N ALA A 51 7.94 -9.20 -3.54
CA ALA A 51 9.27 -8.58 -3.62
C ALA A 51 9.94 -8.53 -2.24
N VAL A 52 9.25 -8.07 -1.19
CA VAL A 52 9.85 -7.96 0.15
C VAL A 52 10.24 -9.31 0.73
N ARG A 53 9.45 -10.37 0.47
CA ARG A 53 9.83 -11.73 0.91
C ARG A 53 11.07 -12.27 0.18
N GLN A 54 11.30 -11.88 -1.07
CA GLN A 54 12.51 -12.23 -1.79
C GLN A 54 13.74 -11.52 -1.18
N LEU A 55 13.62 -10.23 -0.84
CA LEU A 55 14.68 -9.51 -0.14
C LEU A 55 14.97 -10.11 1.23
N ALA A 56 13.95 -10.34 2.06
CA ALA A 56 14.10 -10.95 3.37
C ALA A 56 14.72 -12.35 3.34
N ALA A 57 14.55 -13.10 2.24
CA ALA A 57 15.19 -14.39 2.05
C ALA A 57 16.69 -14.24 1.70
N SER A 58 17.08 -13.17 1.03
CA SER A 58 18.49 -12.89 0.66
C SER A 58 19.25 -12.13 1.73
N ASP A 59 18.55 -11.38 2.59
CA ASP A 59 19.09 -10.63 3.73
C ASP A 59 18.25 -10.92 5.00
N PRO A 60 18.46 -12.12 5.61
CA PRO A 60 17.74 -12.50 6.82
C PRO A 60 18.09 -11.58 8.00
N GLY A 61 17.10 -10.87 8.52
CA GLY A 61 17.28 -9.87 9.59
C GLY A 61 17.48 -8.44 9.08
N GLY A 62 17.55 -8.23 7.77
CA GLY A 62 17.46 -6.91 7.15
C GLY A 62 16.06 -6.32 7.30
N ARG A 63 16.01 -4.99 7.26
CA ARG A 63 14.75 -4.23 7.23
C ARG A 63 14.50 -3.80 5.81
N HIS A 64 13.34 -4.14 5.28
CA HIS A 64 12.99 -3.83 3.89
C HIS A 64 11.57 -3.32 3.77
N ILE A 65 11.37 -2.43 2.81
CA ILE A 65 10.07 -1.98 2.36
C ILE A 65 9.98 -2.05 0.86
N CYS A 66 9.01 -2.80 0.33
CA CYS A 66 8.71 -2.83 -1.10
C CYS A 66 7.33 -2.23 -1.35
N TYR A 67 7.17 -1.60 -2.50
CA TYR A 67 5.94 -0.89 -2.83
C TYR A 67 5.76 -0.77 -4.33
N ARG A 68 4.51 -0.65 -4.75
CA ARG A 68 4.14 -0.34 -6.14
C ARG A 68 2.95 0.60 -6.16
N ALA A 69 2.83 1.34 -7.25
CA ALA A 69 1.80 2.34 -7.45
C ALA A 69 0.81 1.93 -8.54
N PHE A 70 -0.48 2.23 -8.34
CA PHE A 70 -1.47 2.20 -9.40
C PHE A 70 -1.55 3.59 -10.04
N VAL A 71 -1.10 3.67 -11.30
CA VAL A 71 -0.96 4.92 -12.06
C VAL A 71 -2.12 5.04 -13.04
N THR A 72 -2.73 6.21 -13.10
CA THR A 72 -3.80 6.53 -14.05
C THR A 72 -3.37 6.25 -15.50
N GLY A 73 -4.15 5.40 -16.18
CA GLY A 73 -3.91 5.02 -17.58
C GLY A 73 -2.77 4.00 -17.80
N LYS A 74 -2.09 3.54 -16.73
CA LYS A 74 -1.04 2.50 -16.82
C LYS A 74 -1.34 1.25 -15.99
N GLY A 75 -2.08 1.39 -14.88
CA GLY A 75 -2.29 0.30 -13.94
C GLY A 75 -1.17 0.18 -12.91
N TRP A 76 -1.01 -1.02 -12.31
CA TRP A 76 0.03 -1.28 -11.33
C TRP A 76 1.43 -1.29 -11.96
N THR A 77 2.36 -0.57 -11.35
CA THR A 77 3.79 -0.66 -11.67
C THR A 77 4.38 -2.00 -11.21
N ALA A 78 5.60 -2.32 -11.62
CA ALA A 78 6.42 -3.30 -10.93
C ALA A 78 6.64 -2.85 -9.47
N PRO A 79 6.91 -3.79 -8.54
CA PRO A 79 7.34 -3.40 -7.20
C PRO A 79 8.77 -2.85 -7.23
N GLU A 80 8.96 -1.79 -6.47
CA GLU A 80 10.23 -1.12 -6.20
C GLU A 80 10.51 -1.24 -4.70
N CYS A 81 11.77 -1.16 -4.27
CA CYS A 81 12.13 -1.37 -2.87
C CYS A 81 13.16 -0.33 -2.39
N ASP A 82 13.19 -0.12 -1.09
CA ASP A 82 14.28 0.52 -0.33
C ASP A 82 14.82 1.83 -0.95
N GLY A 83 13.92 2.73 -1.34
CA GLY A 83 14.25 4.06 -1.86
C GLY A 83 14.15 4.19 -3.38
N ASP A 84 13.87 3.13 -4.12
CA ASP A 84 13.61 3.20 -5.56
C ASP A 84 12.24 3.86 -5.86
N THR A 85 12.04 4.34 -7.07
CA THR A 85 10.87 5.14 -7.43
C THR A 85 9.73 4.30 -7.95
N ALA A 86 8.58 4.28 -7.25
CA ALA A 86 7.33 3.74 -7.77
C ALA A 86 6.40 4.87 -8.25
N GLY A 87 5.94 4.76 -9.49
CA GLY A 87 5.08 5.76 -10.13
C GLY A 87 5.63 6.28 -11.45
N THR A 88 5.28 7.51 -11.80
CA THR A 88 5.75 8.16 -13.05
C THR A 88 6.07 9.63 -12.78
N VAL A 89 7.30 10.04 -13.07
CA VAL A 89 7.75 11.43 -12.86
C VAL A 89 7.56 12.22 -14.15
N GLY A 90 7.00 13.43 -14.05
CA GLY A 90 6.88 14.37 -15.15
C GLY A 90 5.94 13.95 -16.29
N GLN A 91 5.01 13.04 -16.04
CA GLN A 91 4.03 12.57 -17.02
C GLN A 91 2.60 13.05 -16.73
N ALA A 92 2.41 13.90 -15.72
CA ALA A 92 1.11 14.41 -15.28
C ALA A 92 0.08 13.27 -15.02
N ARG A 93 0.54 12.12 -14.52
CA ARG A 93 -0.28 10.96 -14.22
C ARG A 93 -0.41 10.76 -12.72
N SER A 94 -1.63 10.84 -12.24
CA SER A 94 -1.91 10.66 -10.82
C SER A 94 -1.75 9.22 -10.37
N LEU A 95 -1.31 9.05 -9.12
CA LEU A 95 -1.48 7.80 -8.40
C LEU A 95 -2.92 7.69 -7.88
N LYS A 96 -3.47 6.48 -7.89
CA LYS A 96 -4.81 6.16 -7.36
C LYS A 96 -4.76 5.24 -6.15
N ALA A 97 -3.74 4.40 -6.07
CA ALA A 97 -3.54 3.45 -4.99
C ALA A 97 -2.07 3.13 -4.82
N LEU A 98 -1.72 2.69 -3.63
CA LEU A 98 -0.43 2.10 -3.30
C LEU A 98 -0.63 0.70 -2.72
N ASN A 99 0.34 -0.17 -2.98
CA ASN A 99 0.49 -1.47 -2.37
C ASN A 99 1.88 -1.52 -1.74
N ILE A 100 1.95 -1.72 -0.44
CA ILE A 100 3.18 -1.71 0.35
C ILE A 100 3.29 -3.03 1.12
N ALA A 101 4.50 -3.52 1.30
CA ALA A 101 4.81 -4.61 2.19
C ALA A 101 6.18 -4.37 2.83
N VAL A 102 6.34 -4.80 4.06
CA VAL A 102 7.55 -4.60 4.87
C VAL A 102 8.08 -5.92 5.41
N SER A 103 9.34 -5.95 5.82
CA SER A 103 9.95 -7.04 6.60
C SER A 103 10.95 -6.50 7.61
N GLY A 104 11.09 -7.19 8.75
CA GLY A 104 11.99 -6.81 9.84
C GLY A 104 11.54 -5.58 10.63
N VAL A 105 10.26 -5.18 10.55
CA VAL A 105 9.71 -3.99 11.20
C VAL A 105 8.34 -4.24 11.87
N ASN A 106 7.91 -5.51 11.93
CA ASN A 106 6.69 -5.97 12.62
C ASN A 106 5.36 -5.50 12.01
N GLY A 107 5.39 -5.01 10.76
CA GLY A 107 4.21 -4.60 10.01
C GLY A 107 4.14 -3.12 9.68
N THR A 108 3.08 -2.75 8.97
CA THR A 108 2.80 -1.38 8.54
C THR A 108 1.32 -1.09 8.57
N ALA A 109 0.95 0.16 8.87
CA ALA A 109 -0.41 0.66 8.69
C ALA A 109 -0.38 1.97 7.87
N SER A 110 -1.45 2.22 7.12
CA SER A 110 -1.54 3.38 6.24
C SER A 110 -2.97 3.81 5.97
N ALA A 111 -3.15 5.07 5.60
CA ALA A 111 -4.43 5.62 5.16
C ALA A 111 -4.21 6.52 3.94
N ALA A 112 -5.13 6.45 2.97
CA ALA A 112 -5.10 7.28 1.78
C ALA A 112 -5.74 8.65 2.04
N PHE A 113 -5.10 9.72 1.60
CA PHE A 113 -5.66 11.05 1.49
C PHE A 113 -5.90 11.36 0.00
N VAL A 114 -7.14 11.65 -0.37
CA VAL A 114 -7.58 11.65 -1.75
C VAL A 114 -8.31 12.94 -2.14
N HIS A 115 -8.42 13.15 -3.45
CA HIS A 115 -9.24 14.22 -4.03
C HIS A 115 -10.68 14.12 -3.54
N ASN A 116 -11.22 15.24 -3.08
CA ASN A 116 -12.60 15.41 -2.63
C ASN A 116 -13.36 16.28 -3.64
N PRO A 117 -14.26 15.71 -4.48
CA PRO A 117 -15.02 16.49 -5.45
C PRO A 117 -16.00 17.48 -4.80
N ASP A 118 -16.40 17.22 -3.57
CA ASP A 118 -17.34 18.07 -2.80
C ASP A 118 -16.62 19.07 -1.89
N SER A 119 -15.32 19.27 -2.08
CA SER A 119 -14.52 20.18 -1.25
C SER A 119 -14.97 21.63 -1.40
N THR A 120 -15.33 22.26 -0.29
CA THR A 120 -15.67 23.70 -0.21
C THR A 120 -14.53 24.57 0.28
N ASN A 121 -13.48 23.96 0.81
CA ASN A 121 -12.30 24.64 1.37
C ASN A 121 -11.01 24.41 0.55
N GLY A 122 -11.11 23.75 -0.61
CA GLY A 122 -9.95 23.42 -1.45
C GLY A 122 -9.07 22.29 -0.93
N GLN A 123 -9.51 21.55 0.09
CA GLN A 123 -8.76 20.42 0.65
C GLN A 123 -9.33 19.07 0.23
N GLY A 124 -8.47 18.08 0.16
CA GLY A 124 -8.85 16.69 0.01
C GLY A 124 -9.48 16.09 1.26
N THR A 125 -9.66 14.79 1.25
CA THR A 125 -10.25 14.03 2.38
C THR A 125 -9.57 12.68 2.54
N TYR A 126 -9.66 12.08 3.73
CA TYR A 126 -9.29 10.68 3.90
C TYR A 126 -10.29 9.78 3.18
N GLY A 127 -9.76 8.89 2.34
CA GLY A 127 -10.54 7.98 1.49
C GLY A 127 -11.00 6.74 2.22
N GLY A 128 -12.31 6.56 2.36
CA GLY A 128 -12.96 5.31 2.71
C GLY A 128 -12.65 4.78 4.12
N LYS A 129 -11.91 3.67 4.19
CA LYS A 129 -11.49 3.08 5.48
C LYS A 129 -10.37 3.93 6.08
N PRO A 130 -10.46 4.30 7.38
CA PRO A 130 -9.47 5.19 7.98
C PRO A 130 -8.05 4.60 7.95
N TRP A 131 -7.88 3.31 8.22
CA TRP A 131 -6.58 2.63 8.23
C TRP A 131 -6.66 1.24 7.62
N SER A 132 -5.61 0.88 6.91
CA SER A 132 -5.33 -0.47 6.43
C SER A 132 -3.99 -0.91 6.99
N SER A 133 -3.87 -2.15 7.46
CA SER A 133 -2.65 -2.66 8.08
C SER A 133 -2.31 -4.06 7.58
N ALA A 134 -1.03 -4.39 7.61
CA ALA A 134 -0.52 -5.72 7.30
C ALA A 134 0.73 -6.02 8.15
N LYS A 135 0.89 -7.29 8.51
CA LYS A 135 2.12 -7.81 9.13
C LYS A 135 3.25 -7.90 8.12
N ASP A 136 4.46 -8.13 8.61
CA ASP A 136 5.64 -8.40 7.78
C ASP A 136 5.37 -9.48 6.74
N GLY A 137 5.79 -9.22 5.50
CA GLY A 137 5.63 -10.13 4.36
C GLY A 137 4.23 -10.15 3.72
N PHE A 138 3.28 -9.33 4.18
CA PHE A 138 1.92 -9.25 3.62
C PHE A 138 1.67 -7.92 2.92
N ASP A 139 0.78 -7.97 1.92
CA ASP A 139 0.39 -6.79 1.16
C ASP A 139 -0.55 -5.87 1.94
N ASN A 140 -0.19 -4.62 2.09
CA ASN A 140 -1.05 -3.54 2.56
C ASN A 140 -1.47 -2.67 1.37
N TYR A 141 -2.77 -2.52 1.14
CA TYR A 141 -3.33 -1.70 0.06
C TYR A 141 -4.10 -0.51 0.62
N PHE A 142 -3.84 0.67 0.08
CA PHE A 142 -4.62 1.88 0.37
C PHE A 142 -4.83 2.73 -0.89
N GLY A 143 -5.86 3.58 -0.89
CA GLY A 143 -6.42 4.13 -2.11
C GLY A 143 -7.26 3.10 -2.86
N SER A 144 -7.51 3.31 -4.15
CA SER A 144 -8.35 2.41 -4.93
C SER A 144 -7.91 2.32 -6.40
N SER A 145 -7.78 1.10 -6.90
CA SER A 145 -7.51 0.82 -8.32
C SER A 145 -8.78 0.63 -9.16
N LYS A 146 -9.96 0.87 -8.60
CA LYS A 146 -11.24 0.75 -9.33
C LYS A 146 -11.40 1.90 -10.33
N PRO A 147 -12.14 1.68 -11.45
CA PRO A 147 -12.52 2.78 -12.34
C PRO A 147 -13.21 3.90 -11.57
N GLY A 148 -12.87 5.15 -11.90
CA GLY A 148 -13.45 6.33 -11.23
C GLY A 148 -12.90 6.62 -9.82
N ALA A 149 -11.95 5.85 -9.31
CA ALA A 149 -11.32 6.15 -8.02
C ALA A 149 -10.69 7.55 -8.01
N PRO A 150 -10.74 8.28 -6.87
CA PRO A 150 -10.13 9.60 -6.75
C PRO A 150 -8.60 9.53 -6.82
N ASP A 151 -7.97 10.66 -7.13
CA ASP A 151 -6.53 10.80 -7.13
C ASP A 151 -5.98 10.82 -5.71
N LEU A 152 -4.83 10.17 -5.49
CA LEU A 152 -4.08 10.30 -4.25
C LEU A 152 -3.42 11.68 -4.19
N LEU A 153 -3.69 12.43 -3.14
CA LEU A 153 -3.07 13.70 -2.81
C LEU A 153 -1.98 13.51 -1.74
N GLY A 154 -2.13 12.45 -0.95
CA GLY A 154 -1.22 12.09 0.12
C GLY A 154 -1.61 10.77 0.78
N PHE A 155 -0.90 10.47 1.82
CA PHE A 155 -1.14 9.29 2.67
C PHE A 155 -0.53 9.51 4.05
N THR A 156 -1.04 8.76 5.03
CA THR A 156 -0.33 8.52 6.28
C THR A 156 0.21 7.11 6.29
N ILE A 157 1.39 6.90 6.88
CA ILE A 157 2.03 5.59 7.01
C ILE A 157 2.79 5.51 8.33
N ASN A 158 2.81 4.32 8.92
CA ASN A 158 3.74 3.95 9.96
C ASN A 158 4.32 2.55 9.72
N VAL A 159 5.37 2.23 10.46
CA VAL A 159 5.87 0.87 10.68
C VAL A 159 5.93 0.61 12.19
N ASP A 160 5.60 -0.60 12.61
CA ASP A 160 5.22 -0.87 14.00
C ASP A 160 6.42 -1.03 14.95
N GLU A 161 7.70 -0.96 14.51
CA GLU A 161 8.75 -1.22 15.49
C GLU A 161 10.16 -0.64 15.32
N GLY A 162 10.79 -0.60 16.48
CA GLY A 162 12.24 -0.73 16.63
C GLY A 162 13.02 0.58 16.59
N GLY A 163 12.41 1.71 16.91
CA GLY A 163 13.15 2.98 17.07
C GLY A 163 13.72 3.54 15.77
N ARG A 164 13.39 2.96 14.63
CA ARG A 164 13.72 3.48 13.31
C ARG A 164 12.44 3.49 12.47
N GLY A 165 11.82 4.65 12.36
CA GLY A 165 10.59 4.83 11.62
C GLY A 165 10.73 4.57 10.12
N VAL A 166 9.65 4.83 9.40
CA VAL A 166 9.62 4.88 7.94
C VAL A 166 10.01 6.28 7.48
N CYS A 167 10.82 6.36 6.44
CA CYS A 167 11.08 7.60 5.70
C CYS A 167 10.37 7.56 4.35
N GLN A 168 9.90 8.71 3.88
CA GLN A 168 9.26 8.85 2.58
C GLN A 168 9.68 10.13 1.87
N SER A 169 9.64 10.09 0.53
CA SER A 169 9.62 11.26 -0.33
C SER A 169 8.57 11.05 -1.42
N VAL A 170 7.81 12.09 -1.73
CA VAL A 170 6.76 12.06 -2.75
C VAL A 170 7.08 13.03 -3.88
N HIS A 171 6.74 12.64 -5.11
CA HIS A 171 6.70 13.54 -6.26
C HIS A 171 5.27 14.03 -6.45
N GLN A 172 5.07 15.34 -6.42
CA GLN A 172 3.79 16.00 -6.59
C GLN A 172 3.69 16.67 -7.96
N LYS A 173 2.50 16.65 -8.53
CA LYS A 173 2.19 17.43 -9.74
C LYS A 173 2.62 18.89 -9.55
N ASP A 174 3.31 19.42 -10.54
CA ASP A 174 3.76 20.82 -10.63
C ASP A 174 4.71 21.30 -9.49
N ARG A 175 5.00 20.44 -8.50
CA ARG A 175 5.90 20.75 -7.36
C ARG A 175 7.17 19.90 -7.33
N GLY A 176 7.21 18.80 -8.08
CA GLY A 176 8.35 17.89 -8.09
C GLY A 176 8.53 17.09 -6.79
N TRP A 177 9.74 16.57 -6.59
CA TRP A 177 10.09 15.83 -5.38
C TRP A 177 10.09 16.72 -4.14
N GLN A 178 9.37 16.27 -3.12
CA GLN A 178 9.38 16.88 -1.80
C GLN A 178 10.55 16.33 -0.97
N ASN A 179 10.95 17.09 0.06
CA ASN A 179 12.02 16.67 0.96
C ASN A 179 11.71 15.33 1.61
N LEU A 180 12.77 14.55 1.85
CA LEU A 180 12.68 13.35 2.65
C LEU A 180 12.13 13.68 4.04
N ALA A 181 11.08 13.00 4.44
CA ALA A 181 10.52 13.10 5.77
C ALA A 181 10.47 11.71 6.41
N CYS A 182 10.88 11.64 7.68
CA CYS A 182 10.96 10.39 8.42
C CYS A 182 10.07 10.46 9.66
N ASP A 183 9.41 9.37 9.97
CA ASP A 183 8.80 9.15 11.27
C ASP A 183 9.89 9.11 12.35
N LYS A 184 9.58 9.65 13.52
CA LYS A 184 10.46 9.67 14.69
C LYS A 184 9.81 8.89 15.82
N PRO A 185 10.07 7.60 15.92
CA PRO A 185 9.50 6.78 16.97
C PRO A 185 9.78 7.36 18.35
N GLY A 186 8.75 7.45 19.19
CA GLY A 186 8.83 8.01 20.54
C GLY A 186 8.61 9.52 20.65
N GLU A 187 8.49 10.25 19.55
CA GLU A 187 8.15 11.68 19.54
C GLU A 187 6.72 11.89 19.03
N GLY A 188 5.71 11.69 19.87
CA GLY A 188 4.32 12.03 19.52
C GLY A 188 3.57 10.96 18.74
N GLU A 189 2.97 11.30 17.62
CA GLU A 189 2.17 10.37 16.81
C GLU A 189 3.07 9.42 16.00
N ASN A 190 2.80 8.12 16.08
CA ASN A 190 3.60 7.07 15.43
C ASN A 190 3.26 6.93 13.93
N TYR A 191 3.13 8.04 13.21
CA TYR A 191 2.94 8.01 11.75
C TYR A 191 3.48 9.28 11.10
N ILE A 192 3.78 9.17 9.80
CA ILE A 192 4.19 10.31 8.98
C ILE A 192 3.19 10.53 7.84
N PHE A 193 2.93 11.80 7.53
CA PHE A 193 2.15 12.20 6.36
C PHE A 193 3.08 12.50 5.18
N GLY A 194 2.77 11.94 4.01
CA GLY A 194 3.42 12.25 2.73
C GLY A 194 2.40 12.79 1.74
N GLY A 195 2.67 13.97 1.16
CA GLY A 195 1.76 14.57 0.19
C GLY A 195 1.34 15.99 0.53
N THR A 196 0.13 16.37 0.13
CA THR A 196 -0.46 17.69 0.35
C THR A 196 -1.93 17.59 0.70
N LEU A 197 -2.44 18.60 1.43
CA LEU A 197 -3.88 18.75 1.67
C LEU A 197 -4.61 19.41 0.50
N ASP A 198 -3.87 20.04 -0.42
CA ASP A 198 -4.39 20.79 -1.58
C ASP A 198 -5.11 19.84 -2.56
N ASN A 199 -6.40 20.08 -2.77
CA ASN A 199 -7.28 19.22 -3.57
C ASN A 199 -6.95 19.20 -5.08
N GLY A 200 -6.12 20.13 -5.56
CA GLY A 200 -5.70 20.23 -6.96
C GLY A 200 -4.35 19.57 -7.28
N ILE A 201 -3.61 19.10 -6.26
CA ILE A 201 -2.24 18.60 -6.41
C ILE A 201 -2.19 17.11 -6.04
N TRP A 202 -2.01 16.26 -7.03
CA TRP A 202 -1.91 14.81 -6.82
C TRP A 202 -0.48 14.31 -6.74
N LEU A 203 -0.33 13.08 -6.23
CA LEU A 203 0.93 12.34 -6.25
C LEU A 203 1.18 11.71 -7.62
N GLU A 204 2.42 11.74 -8.08
CA GLU A 204 2.89 11.10 -9.32
C GLU A 204 3.85 9.95 -9.07
N ALA A 205 4.64 10.02 -8.00
CA ALA A 205 5.55 8.96 -7.58
C ALA A 205 5.85 9.02 -6.09
N VAL A 206 6.36 7.93 -5.55
CA VAL A 206 6.75 7.77 -4.14
C VAL A 206 8.06 7.01 -4.01
N LYS A 207 8.75 7.25 -2.89
CA LYS A 207 9.90 6.49 -2.39
C LYS A 207 9.73 6.24 -0.92
N PHE A 208 10.12 5.05 -0.44
CA PHE A 208 10.12 4.70 0.98
C PHE A 208 11.40 3.98 1.36
N THR A 209 11.83 4.18 2.63
CA THR A 209 12.87 3.38 3.30
C THR A 209 12.46 3.10 4.75
N VAL A 210 12.98 2.04 5.37
CA VAL A 210 12.72 1.63 6.76
C VAL A 210 14.02 1.31 7.50
#